data_e3d69855125f3093dc08a14061a77b24
#
_entry.id   e3d69855125f3093dc08a14061a77b24
#
_cell.length_a   1.000
_cell.length_b   1.000
_cell.length_c   1.000
_cell.angle_alpha   90.00
_cell.angle_beta   90.00
_cell.angle_gamma   90.00
#
_symmetry.space_group_name_H-M   'P 1'
#
loop_
_entity.id
_entity.type
_entity.pdbx_description
1 polymer ?
#
loop_
_entity_poly.entity_id
_entity_poly.type
_entity_poly.pdbx_seq_one_letter_code
_entity_poly.pdbx_strand_id
1 'polypeptide(L)'
;MPFNQTKYISDFNKNNYKMYQFRVKKSDINIINHLNNIENRNSYIVSLISTDISSSIYTIKEIKSIIKPILNKYGINDIYLFGSYARGEAKDSSDIDIYCDKGNIRTFIDQGLLEDELQEALNKKVDIIFDSSYIDEYFKKQIMEDMIKLC
;
A
#
# COMPACT_ATOMS: atom_id res chain seq x y z
N MET A 1 -27.39 11.10 42.26
CA MET A 1 -28.01 11.42 40.96
C MET A 1 -28.31 10.11 40.25
N PRO A 2 -29.52 9.93 39.68
CA PRO A 2 -29.82 8.70 38.96
C PRO A 2 -28.91 8.57 37.71
N PHE A 3 -28.42 7.36 37.43
CA PHE A 3 -27.62 7.05 36.28
C PHE A 3 -28.43 7.27 34.99
N ASN A 4 -27.97 8.14 34.11
CA ASN A 4 -28.62 8.40 32.82
C ASN A 4 -27.96 7.57 31.71
N GLN A 5 -28.55 6.41 31.46
CA GLN A 5 -28.07 5.44 30.47
C GLN A 5 -27.98 6.02 29.03
N THR A 6 -28.97 6.85 28.65
CA THR A 6 -28.99 7.44 27.29
C THR A 6 -27.83 8.39 27.07
N LYS A 7 -27.55 9.24 28.08
CA LYS A 7 -26.41 10.16 28.03
C LYS A 7 -25.08 9.39 27.99
N TYR A 8 -24.93 8.35 28.82
CA TYR A 8 -23.74 7.52 28.85
C TYR A 8 -23.47 6.87 27.49
N ILE A 9 -24.48 6.25 26.84
CA ILE A 9 -24.35 5.63 25.52
C ILE A 9 -24.00 6.67 24.46
N SER A 10 -24.61 7.86 24.50
CA SER A 10 -24.34 8.96 23.59
C SER A 10 -22.88 9.42 23.69
N ASP A 11 -22.39 9.66 24.92
CA ASP A 11 -21.03 10.10 25.18
C ASP A 11 -19.99 9.02 24.81
N PHE A 12 -20.30 7.74 25.13
CA PHE A 12 -19.46 6.62 24.74
C PHE A 12 -19.32 6.53 23.21
N ASN A 13 -20.44 6.60 22.48
CA ASN A 13 -20.41 6.55 21.03
C ASN A 13 -19.64 7.73 20.41
N LYS A 14 -19.83 8.93 20.92
CA LYS A 14 -19.14 10.13 20.46
C LYS A 14 -17.62 10.05 20.64
N ASN A 15 -17.17 9.43 21.72
CA ASN A 15 -15.75 9.34 22.05
C ASN A 15 -15.03 8.15 21.37
N ASN A 16 -15.78 7.07 21.05
CA ASN A 16 -15.18 5.83 20.55
C ASN A 16 -15.47 5.53 19.08
N TYR A 17 -16.44 6.25 18.47
CA TYR A 17 -16.82 5.98 17.08
C TYR A 17 -16.88 7.27 16.26
N LYS A 18 -16.36 7.20 15.04
CA LYS A 18 -16.58 8.25 14.03
C LYS A 18 -17.63 7.75 13.04
N MET A 19 -18.70 8.53 12.88
CA MET A 19 -19.77 8.18 11.97
C MET A 19 -19.42 8.58 10.53
N TYR A 20 -19.60 7.66 9.59
CA TYR A 20 -19.56 7.91 8.16
C TYR A 20 -20.92 7.57 7.57
N GLN A 21 -21.39 8.37 6.59
CA GLN A 21 -22.63 8.13 5.88
C GLN A 21 -22.36 8.02 4.37
N PHE A 22 -23.01 7.08 3.73
CA PHE A 22 -22.97 6.94 2.28
C PHE A 22 -24.41 6.87 1.72
N ARG A 23 -24.54 7.20 0.45
CA ARG A 23 -25.83 7.17 -0.25
C ARG A 23 -25.69 6.28 -1.48
N VAL A 24 -26.68 5.41 -1.71
CA VAL A 24 -26.80 4.58 -2.90
C VAL A 24 -27.83 5.23 -3.83
N LYS A 25 -27.52 5.32 -5.12
CA LYS A 25 -28.50 5.81 -6.12
C LYS A 25 -29.66 4.84 -6.21
N LYS A 26 -30.88 5.36 -6.36
CA LYS A 26 -32.09 4.51 -6.51
C LYS A 26 -32.06 3.61 -7.75
N SER A 27 -31.27 3.96 -8.77
CA SER A 27 -31.02 3.16 -9.97
C SER A 27 -30.19 1.90 -9.71
N ASP A 28 -29.41 1.87 -8.62
CA ASP A 28 -28.47 0.79 -8.34
C ASP A 28 -29.16 -0.34 -7.57
N ILE A 29 -30.19 -0.91 -8.20
CA ILE A 29 -31.12 -1.88 -7.59
C ILE A 29 -30.38 -3.10 -7.04
N ASN A 30 -29.34 -3.58 -7.73
CA ASN A 30 -28.56 -4.74 -7.30
C ASN A 30 -27.84 -4.47 -5.95
N ILE A 31 -27.25 -3.28 -5.80
CA ILE A 31 -26.60 -2.87 -4.55
C ILE A 31 -27.62 -2.74 -3.43
N ILE A 32 -28.77 -2.11 -3.71
CA ILE A 32 -29.87 -1.94 -2.74
C ILE A 32 -30.37 -3.30 -2.25
N ASN A 33 -30.67 -4.21 -3.18
CA ASN A 33 -31.15 -5.55 -2.85
C ASN A 33 -30.13 -6.34 -2.04
N HIS A 34 -28.84 -6.27 -2.43
CA HIS A 34 -27.77 -6.91 -1.70
C HIS A 34 -27.68 -6.38 -0.25
N LEU A 35 -27.64 -5.07 -0.06
CA LEU A 35 -27.59 -4.45 1.27
C LEU A 35 -28.83 -4.73 2.12
N ASN A 36 -30.01 -4.88 1.51
CA ASN A 36 -31.24 -5.21 2.23
C ASN A 36 -31.25 -6.63 2.78
N ASN A 37 -30.53 -7.55 2.15
CA ASN A 37 -30.39 -8.95 2.59
C ASN A 37 -29.31 -9.15 3.66
N ILE A 38 -28.56 -8.09 4.04
CA ILE A 38 -27.51 -8.19 5.04
C ILE A 38 -28.06 -7.74 6.39
N GLU A 39 -27.97 -8.63 7.38
CA GLU A 39 -28.47 -8.41 8.73
C GLU A 39 -27.73 -7.25 9.42
N ASN A 40 -26.39 -7.25 9.39
CA ASN A 40 -25.56 -6.18 9.95
C ASN A 40 -24.75 -5.48 8.86
N ARG A 41 -25.37 -4.47 8.22
CA ARG A 41 -24.75 -3.70 7.13
C ARG A 41 -23.49 -2.98 7.56
N ASN A 42 -23.44 -2.48 8.79
CA ASN A 42 -22.28 -1.76 9.30
C ASN A 42 -21.06 -2.69 9.41
N SER A 43 -21.23 -3.85 10.03
CA SER A 43 -20.18 -4.85 10.15
C SER A 43 -19.71 -5.35 8.77
N TYR A 44 -20.64 -5.55 7.83
CA TYR A 44 -20.33 -5.96 6.46
C TYR A 44 -19.48 -4.90 5.73
N ILE A 45 -19.88 -3.63 5.80
CA ILE A 45 -19.11 -2.54 5.16
C ILE A 45 -17.73 -2.38 5.80
N VAL A 46 -17.65 -2.45 7.13
CA VAL A 46 -16.37 -2.40 7.84
C VAL A 46 -15.48 -3.58 7.43
N SER A 47 -16.03 -4.79 7.27
CA SER A 47 -15.25 -5.96 6.81
C SER A 47 -14.74 -5.79 5.39
N LEU A 48 -15.54 -5.23 4.47
CA LEU A 48 -15.10 -4.93 3.10
C LEU A 48 -13.97 -3.91 3.08
N ILE A 49 -14.11 -2.83 3.86
CA ILE A 49 -13.06 -1.80 3.98
C ILE A 49 -11.79 -2.40 4.61
N SER A 50 -11.94 -3.24 5.63
CA SER A 50 -10.79 -3.92 6.25
C SER A 50 -10.09 -4.86 5.27
N THR A 51 -10.85 -5.56 4.42
CA THR A 51 -10.30 -6.40 3.36
C THR A 51 -9.58 -5.55 2.31
N ASP A 52 -10.15 -4.42 1.92
CA ASP A 52 -9.57 -3.48 0.96
C ASP A 52 -8.26 -2.86 1.51
N ILE A 53 -8.26 -2.42 2.78
CA ILE A 53 -7.05 -1.94 3.47
C ILE A 53 -6.01 -3.05 3.63
N SER A 54 -6.46 -4.30 3.84
CA SER A 54 -5.59 -5.48 3.97
C SER A 54 -5.18 -6.04 2.62
N SER A 55 -5.83 -5.62 1.53
CA SER A 55 -5.39 -5.93 0.17
C SER A 55 -4.03 -5.29 -0.04
N SER A 56 -3.02 -6.13 -0.03
CA SER A 56 -1.63 -5.69 -0.07
C SER A 56 -1.11 -5.49 -1.50
N ILE A 57 -2.02 -5.43 -2.48
CA ILE A 57 -1.65 -5.15 -3.88
C ILE A 57 -1.74 -3.64 -4.10
N TYR A 58 -0.59 -3.02 -4.15
CA TYR A 58 -0.47 -1.59 -4.46
C TYR A 58 -0.59 -1.31 -5.96
N THR A 59 -1.17 -0.19 -6.33
CA THR A 59 -0.98 0.36 -7.66
C THR A 59 0.41 0.98 -7.79
N ILE A 60 0.94 1.07 -9.01
CA ILE A 60 2.23 1.73 -9.30
C ILE A 60 2.25 3.16 -8.76
N LYS A 61 1.12 3.87 -8.84
CA LYS A 61 0.99 5.24 -8.33
C LYS A 61 1.13 5.32 -6.80
N GLU A 62 0.56 4.38 -6.09
CA GLU A 62 0.67 4.29 -4.62
C GLU A 62 2.09 3.94 -4.22
N ILE A 63 2.71 2.91 -4.84
CA ILE A 63 4.12 2.58 -4.62
C ILE A 63 4.98 3.84 -4.79
N LYS A 64 4.87 4.52 -5.93
CA LYS A 64 5.63 5.74 -6.22
C LYS A 64 5.43 6.80 -5.13
N SER A 65 4.21 7.03 -4.68
CA SER A 65 3.91 8.07 -3.68
C SER A 65 4.51 7.76 -2.30
N ILE A 66 4.60 6.48 -1.95
CA ILE A 66 5.15 6.01 -0.68
C ILE A 66 6.68 6.01 -0.70
N ILE A 67 7.29 5.43 -1.74
CA ILE A 67 8.74 5.22 -1.77
C ILE A 67 9.54 6.46 -2.11
N LYS A 68 9.00 7.36 -2.95
CA LYS A 68 9.72 8.54 -3.43
C LYS A 68 10.29 9.43 -2.32
N PRO A 69 9.53 9.84 -1.29
CA PRO A 69 10.06 10.65 -0.20
C PRO A 69 11.16 9.93 0.59
N ILE A 70 11.05 8.61 0.76
CA ILE A 70 12.05 7.79 1.44
C ILE A 70 13.34 7.75 0.62
N LEU A 71 13.26 7.35 -0.65
CA LEU A 71 14.43 7.25 -1.53
C LEU A 71 15.15 8.58 -1.73
N ASN A 72 14.41 9.69 -1.84
CA ASN A 72 14.98 11.04 -1.93
C ASN A 72 15.82 11.40 -0.68
N LYS A 73 15.41 10.97 0.50
CA LYS A 73 16.18 11.15 1.76
C LYS A 73 17.57 10.51 1.68
N TYR A 74 17.68 9.41 0.94
CA TYR A 74 18.96 8.73 0.69
C TYR A 74 19.67 9.23 -0.58
N GLY A 75 19.16 10.29 -1.22
CA GLY A 75 19.74 10.89 -2.42
C GLY A 75 19.58 10.03 -3.68
N ILE A 76 18.64 9.10 -3.68
CA ILE A 76 18.33 8.23 -4.81
C ILE A 76 17.29 8.94 -5.68
N ASN A 77 17.57 9.09 -6.97
CA ASN A 77 16.74 9.90 -7.89
C ASN A 77 16.22 9.08 -9.08
N ASP A 78 17.02 8.18 -9.62
CA ASP A 78 16.60 7.31 -10.72
C ASP A 78 16.02 6.01 -10.14
N ILE A 79 14.70 5.90 -10.16
CA ILE A 79 13.95 4.83 -9.51
C ILE A 79 13.08 4.14 -10.54
N TYR A 80 13.20 2.83 -10.60
CA TYR A 80 12.42 1.97 -11.48
C TYR A 80 11.81 0.81 -10.70
N LEU A 81 10.58 0.46 -11.05
CA LEU A 81 9.88 -0.73 -10.60
C LEU A 81 10.05 -1.81 -11.66
N PHE A 82 10.31 -3.05 -11.25
CA PHE A 82 10.36 -4.18 -12.15
C PHE A 82 9.61 -5.40 -11.57
N GLY A 83 9.70 -6.55 -12.22
CA GLY A 83 9.08 -7.77 -11.73
C GLY A 83 7.57 -7.78 -11.80
N SER A 84 6.92 -8.50 -10.88
CA SER A 84 5.48 -8.78 -10.95
C SER A 84 4.60 -7.54 -10.90
N TYR A 85 4.99 -6.52 -10.14
CA TYR A 85 4.26 -5.25 -10.07
C TYR A 85 4.33 -4.47 -11.39
N ALA A 86 5.50 -4.44 -12.03
CA ALA A 86 5.67 -3.76 -13.30
C ALA A 86 4.87 -4.44 -14.43
N ARG A 87 4.80 -5.78 -14.41
CA ARG A 87 4.02 -6.56 -15.37
C ARG A 87 2.50 -6.60 -15.11
N GLY A 88 2.04 -6.05 -13.97
CA GLY A 88 0.63 -6.12 -13.58
C GLY A 88 0.18 -7.52 -13.11
N GLU A 89 1.11 -8.36 -12.71
CA GLU A 89 0.89 -9.76 -12.27
C GLU A 89 0.98 -9.91 -10.75
N ALA A 90 1.14 -8.80 -10.01
CA ALA A 90 1.34 -8.82 -8.57
C ALA A 90 0.15 -9.47 -7.84
N LYS A 91 0.47 -10.22 -6.79
CA LYS A 91 -0.47 -10.87 -5.85
C LYS A 91 -0.20 -10.33 -4.45
N ASP A 92 -1.06 -10.68 -3.50
CA ASP A 92 -0.88 -10.29 -2.09
C ASP A 92 0.47 -10.74 -1.53
N SER A 93 1.00 -11.87 -1.97
CA SER A 93 2.30 -12.40 -1.57
C SER A 93 3.49 -11.87 -2.39
N SER A 94 3.25 -11.00 -3.37
CA SER A 94 4.33 -10.48 -4.22
C SER A 94 5.17 -9.46 -3.48
N ASP A 95 6.48 -9.57 -3.65
CA ASP A 95 7.48 -8.60 -3.22
C ASP A 95 7.46 -7.38 -4.17
N ILE A 96 8.00 -6.26 -3.71
CA ILE A 96 8.16 -5.06 -4.53
C ILE A 96 9.62 -4.97 -4.94
N ASP A 97 9.89 -5.09 -6.24
CA ASP A 97 11.22 -5.11 -6.81
C ASP A 97 11.60 -3.72 -7.34
N ILE A 98 12.63 -3.11 -6.78
CA ILE A 98 13.11 -1.77 -7.11
C ILE A 98 14.53 -1.83 -7.67
N TYR A 99 14.73 -1.20 -8.82
CA TYR A 99 16.05 -0.94 -9.40
C TYR A 99 16.31 0.58 -9.32
N CYS A 100 17.47 0.98 -8.80
CA CYS A 100 17.77 2.40 -8.62
C CYS A 100 19.29 2.70 -8.62
N ASP A 101 19.62 3.99 -8.72
CA ASP A 101 20.97 4.47 -8.45
C ASP A 101 21.33 4.32 -6.96
N LYS A 102 22.61 4.38 -6.65
CA LYS A 102 23.09 4.20 -5.25
C LYS A 102 22.83 5.41 -4.35
N GLY A 103 22.60 6.57 -4.91
CA GLY A 103 22.50 7.79 -4.12
C GLY A 103 23.63 7.95 -3.10
N ASN A 104 23.27 8.11 -1.85
CA ASN A 104 24.20 8.26 -0.71
C ASN A 104 24.50 6.94 0.02
N ILE A 105 24.01 5.80 -0.45
CA ILE A 105 24.28 4.48 0.15
C ILE A 105 25.77 4.13 -0.02
N ARG A 106 26.46 3.91 1.10
CA ARG A 106 27.92 3.62 1.14
C ARG A 106 28.23 2.27 1.73
N THR A 107 27.40 1.80 2.65
CA THR A 107 27.62 0.56 3.40
C THR A 107 26.42 -0.38 3.29
N PHE A 108 26.62 -1.66 3.62
CA PHE A 108 25.52 -2.62 3.77
C PHE A 108 24.55 -2.25 4.90
N ILE A 109 25.01 -1.49 5.89
CA ILE A 109 24.16 -1.00 6.97
C ILE A 109 23.20 0.06 6.41
N ASP A 110 23.68 1.00 5.59
CA ASP A 110 22.82 2.02 4.96
C ASP A 110 21.77 1.35 4.08
N GLN A 111 22.15 0.31 3.35
CA GLN A 111 21.22 -0.47 2.52
C GLN A 111 20.15 -1.15 3.39
N GLY A 112 20.55 -1.83 4.47
CA GLY A 112 19.60 -2.48 5.38
C GLY A 112 18.61 -1.50 6.00
N LEU A 113 19.08 -0.31 6.43
CA LEU A 113 18.21 0.74 6.97
C LEU A 113 17.19 1.25 5.92
N LEU A 114 17.60 1.39 4.68
CA LEU A 114 16.72 1.78 3.59
C LEU A 114 15.68 0.68 3.30
N GLU A 115 16.09 -0.58 3.24
CA GLU A 115 15.21 -1.72 3.02
C GLU A 115 14.17 -1.83 4.15
N ASP A 116 14.59 -1.70 5.41
CA ASP A 116 13.69 -1.74 6.57
C ASP A 116 12.68 -0.58 6.53
N GLU A 117 13.12 0.65 6.22
CA GLU A 117 12.23 1.82 6.13
C GLU A 117 11.18 1.67 5.01
N LEU A 118 11.58 1.10 3.88
CA LEU A 118 10.66 0.83 2.76
C LEU A 118 9.69 -0.31 3.08
N GLN A 119 10.16 -1.38 3.69
CA GLN A 119 9.32 -2.51 4.10
C GLN A 119 8.30 -2.11 5.15
N GLU A 120 8.69 -1.26 6.11
CA GLU A 120 7.77 -0.71 7.12
C GLU A 120 6.69 0.17 6.47
N ALA A 121 7.10 1.06 5.55
CA ALA A 121 6.17 1.99 4.89
C ALA A 121 5.18 1.27 3.96
N LEU A 122 5.61 0.20 3.31
CA LEU A 122 4.80 -0.58 2.35
C LEU A 122 4.12 -1.80 2.99
N ASN A 123 4.49 -2.15 4.23
CA ASN A 123 4.06 -3.40 4.89
C ASN A 123 4.23 -4.63 3.96
N LYS A 124 5.30 -4.65 3.18
CA LYS A 124 5.66 -5.69 2.21
C LYS A 124 7.15 -5.87 2.14
N LYS A 125 7.57 -7.05 1.71
CA LYS A 125 8.97 -7.27 1.37
C LYS A 125 9.35 -6.41 0.17
N VAL A 126 10.51 -5.77 0.25
CA VAL A 126 11.09 -4.93 -0.80
C VAL A 126 12.47 -5.46 -1.13
N ASP A 127 12.72 -5.73 -2.39
CA ASP A 127 14.02 -6.12 -2.89
C ASP A 127 14.62 -4.95 -3.70
N ILE A 128 15.81 -4.48 -3.29
CA ILE A 128 16.47 -3.34 -3.93
C ILE A 128 17.70 -3.81 -4.68
N ILE A 129 17.77 -3.46 -5.95
CA ILE A 129 18.94 -3.68 -6.79
C ILE A 129 19.51 -2.32 -7.17
N PHE A 130 20.75 -2.06 -6.74
CA PHE A 130 21.44 -0.83 -7.12
C PHE A 130 22.15 -0.99 -8.46
N ASP A 131 22.04 0.01 -9.32
CA ASP A 131 22.81 0.06 -10.56
C ASP A 131 24.33 0.00 -10.25
N SER A 132 24.99 -1.01 -10.78
CA SER A 132 26.42 -1.20 -10.60
C SER A 132 27.02 -1.92 -11.80
N SER A 133 28.30 -1.70 -12.04
CA SER A 133 29.08 -2.39 -13.08
C SER A 133 29.27 -3.90 -12.82
N TYR A 134 28.89 -4.38 -11.64
CA TYR A 134 29.01 -5.79 -11.25
C TYR A 134 27.73 -6.60 -11.50
N ILE A 135 26.65 -5.95 -11.96
CA ILE A 135 25.42 -6.65 -12.33
C ILE A 135 25.69 -7.38 -13.66
N ASP A 136 25.37 -8.67 -13.69
CA ASP A 136 25.44 -9.47 -14.91
C ASP A 136 24.59 -8.84 -16.02
N GLU A 137 25.16 -8.69 -17.22
CA GLU A 137 24.50 -8.02 -18.35
C GLU A 137 23.20 -8.73 -18.77
N TYR A 138 23.14 -10.05 -18.66
CA TYR A 138 21.94 -10.81 -18.98
C TYR A 138 20.84 -10.50 -17.99
N PHE A 139 21.15 -10.46 -16.70
CA PHE A 139 20.21 -10.11 -15.66
C PHE A 139 19.72 -8.64 -15.77
N LYS A 140 20.67 -7.72 -16.07
CA LYS A 140 20.32 -6.32 -16.33
C LYS A 140 19.34 -6.20 -17.51
N LYS A 141 19.56 -6.95 -18.59
CA LYS A 141 18.66 -6.96 -19.73
C LYS A 141 17.26 -7.47 -19.37
N GLN A 142 17.15 -8.52 -18.56
CA GLN A 142 15.86 -9.03 -18.09
C GLN A 142 15.08 -7.99 -17.27
N ILE A 143 15.76 -7.28 -16.35
CA ILE A 143 15.14 -6.20 -15.57
C ILE A 143 14.65 -5.09 -16.51
N MET A 144 15.44 -4.73 -17.52
CA MET A 144 15.12 -3.64 -18.44
C MET A 144 13.91 -3.93 -19.35
N GLU A 145 13.52 -5.19 -19.55
CA GLU A 145 12.39 -5.56 -20.43
C GLU A 145 11.04 -5.10 -19.87
N ASP A 146 10.85 -5.11 -18.56
CA ASP A 146 9.55 -4.78 -17.90
C ASP A 146 9.65 -3.57 -16.97
N MET A 147 10.77 -2.89 -16.96
CA MET A 147 11.06 -1.81 -16.04
C MET A 147 10.18 -0.56 -16.28
N ILE A 148 9.54 -0.08 -15.23
CA ILE A 148 8.72 1.14 -15.27
C ILE A 148 9.43 2.23 -14.47
N LYS A 149 9.74 3.35 -15.12
CA LYS A 149 10.34 4.51 -14.44
C LYS A 149 9.34 5.15 -13.48
N LEU A 150 9.72 5.25 -12.23
CA LEU A 150 8.93 5.90 -11.18
C LEU A 150 9.34 7.36 -10.97
N CYS A 151 10.61 7.67 -11.10
CA CYS A 151 11.15 9.04 -10.97
C CYS A 151 12.33 9.23 -11.90
#